data_98614f2945eb7f2ba90f4447795d2ba5
#
_entry.id   98614f2945eb7f2ba90f4447795d2ba5
#
_cell.length_a   1.000
_cell.length_b   1.000
_cell.length_c   1.000
_cell.angle_alpha   90.00
_cell.angle_beta   90.00
_cell.angle_gamma   90.00
#
_symmetry.space_group_name_H-M   'P 1'
#
loop_
_entity.id
_entity.type
_entity.pdbx_description
1 polymer ?
#
loop_
_entity_poly.entity_id
_entity_poly.type
_entity_poly.pdbx_seq_one_letter_code
_entity_poly.pdbx_strand_id
1 'polypeptide(L)'
;MKDAVIKDLEYKVKDLSLADWGRKEIEIAEKEMPGLMSLRKKYAGEKPLQGARITGSLHMTIQTAVLIETLKELGADVRWASCNIFSTQDHAAAAVVRDTHVPVFAWKGETLEEYWWATSQALTFPGGKGHHLIVDDGGDASLMVHKEKELEDN
;
A
#
# COMPACT_ATOMS: atom_id res chain seq x y z
N MET A 1 -9.59 22.20 -5.74
CA MET A 1 -8.19 22.47 -5.34
C MET A 1 -7.31 21.67 -6.28
N LYS A 2 -6.45 22.36 -7.00
CA LYS A 2 -5.58 21.79 -8.02
C LYS A 2 -4.65 20.77 -7.37
N ASP A 3 -4.47 19.64 -8.04
CA ASP A 3 -3.57 18.56 -7.73
C ASP A 3 -2.25 19.09 -7.13
N ALA A 4 -2.10 18.94 -5.83
CA ALA A 4 -0.78 19.08 -5.24
C ALA A 4 0.05 17.95 -5.87
N VAL A 5 0.87 18.31 -6.84
CA VAL A 5 1.85 17.41 -7.42
C VAL A 5 2.64 16.85 -6.25
N ILE A 6 2.46 15.57 -5.98
CA ILE A 6 3.24 14.85 -4.97
C ILE A 6 4.62 14.69 -5.61
N LYS A 7 5.43 15.77 -5.52
CA LYS A 7 6.79 15.78 -6.03
C LYS A 7 7.57 14.69 -5.28
N ASP A 8 8.29 13.90 -6.04
CA ASP A 8 9.23 12.88 -5.57
C ASP A 8 8.63 11.63 -4.92
N LEU A 9 7.30 11.43 -4.97
CA LEU A 9 6.67 10.18 -4.56
C LEU A 9 6.54 9.23 -5.76
N GLU A 10 7.11 8.04 -5.63
CA GLU A 10 6.89 6.95 -6.58
C GLU A 10 5.53 6.31 -6.33
N TYR A 11 4.65 6.30 -7.31
CA TYR A 11 3.36 5.60 -7.24
C TYR A 11 2.80 5.38 -8.65
N LYS A 12 1.87 4.45 -8.78
CA LYS A 12 1.04 4.31 -9.99
C LYS A 12 -0.36 3.86 -9.61
N VAL A 13 -1.32 4.74 -9.78
CA VAL A 13 -2.75 4.49 -9.58
C VAL A 13 -3.53 4.92 -10.82
N LYS A 14 -4.81 4.55 -10.90
CA LYS A 14 -5.65 4.82 -12.07
C LYS A 14 -5.84 6.31 -12.33
N ASP A 15 -6.29 7.04 -11.30
CA ASP A 15 -6.66 8.45 -11.39
C ASP A 15 -6.71 9.07 -9.98
N LEU A 16 -5.84 10.02 -9.69
CA LEU A 16 -5.82 10.73 -8.40
C LEU A 16 -7.06 11.60 -8.16
N SER A 17 -7.79 11.99 -9.19
CA SER A 17 -9.01 12.79 -9.03
C SER A 17 -10.12 12.04 -8.28
N LEU A 18 -10.02 10.72 -8.17
CA LEU A 18 -10.95 9.88 -7.41
C LEU A 18 -10.74 9.95 -5.89
N ALA A 19 -9.70 10.62 -5.43
CA ALA A 19 -9.31 10.61 -4.01
C ALA A 19 -10.36 11.20 -3.06
N ASP A 20 -11.14 12.20 -3.48
CA ASP A 20 -12.20 12.76 -2.63
C ASP A 20 -13.33 11.77 -2.38
N TRP A 21 -13.69 10.98 -3.38
CA TRP A 21 -14.62 9.87 -3.19
C TRP A 21 -14.03 8.79 -2.28
N GLY A 22 -12.80 8.38 -2.55
CA GLY A 22 -12.09 7.39 -1.74
C GLY A 22 -12.03 7.79 -0.27
N ARG A 23 -11.71 9.05 0.03
CA ARG A 23 -11.64 9.55 1.40
C ARG A 23 -12.97 9.40 2.15
N LYS A 24 -14.07 9.74 1.53
CA LYS A 24 -15.40 9.61 2.14
C LYS A 24 -15.73 8.15 2.50
N GLU A 25 -15.41 7.22 1.62
CA GLU A 25 -15.66 5.80 1.89
C GLU A 25 -14.69 5.22 2.93
N ILE A 26 -13.43 5.65 2.96
CA ILE A 26 -12.47 5.27 4.02
C ILE A 26 -12.97 5.72 5.39
N GLU A 27 -13.46 6.95 5.52
CA GLU A 27 -14.04 7.47 6.77
C GLU A 27 -15.25 6.67 7.26
N ILE A 28 -16.04 6.12 6.35
CA ILE A 28 -17.14 5.20 6.68
C ILE A 28 -16.58 3.86 7.16
N ALA A 29 -15.61 3.29 6.43
CA ALA A 29 -14.98 2.01 6.77
C ALA A 29 -14.30 2.05 8.15
N GLU A 30 -13.68 3.15 8.52
CA GLU A 30 -13.07 3.34 9.84
C GLU A 30 -14.07 3.10 10.98
N LYS A 31 -15.33 3.52 10.81
CA LYS A 31 -16.40 3.30 11.80
C LYS A 31 -16.81 1.82 11.91
N GLU A 32 -16.60 1.06 10.86
CA GLU A 32 -16.90 -0.37 10.79
C GLU A 32 -15.71 -1.26 11.20
N MET A 33 -14.54 -0.65 11.47
CA MET A 33 -13.31 -1.33 11.84
C MET A 33 -12.80 -0.89 13.23
N PRO A 34 -13.60 -1.04 14.29
CA PRO A 34 -13.28 -0.50 15.61
C PRO A 34 -12.04 -1.10 16.25
N GLY A 35 -11.72 -2.36 15.96
CA GLY A 35 -10.52 -3.02 16.47
C GLY A 35 -9.24 -2.36 15.94
N LEU A 36 -9.16 -2.15 14.63
CA LEU A 36 -8.02 -1.51 14.00
C LEU A 36 -7.90 -0.03 14.41
N MET A 37 -9.01 0.69 14.49
CA MET A 37 -9.03 2.08 14.95
C MET A 37 -8.64 2.23 16.42
N SER A 38 -8.97 1.25 17.27
CA SER A 38 -8.52 1.20 18.67
C SER A 38 -7.00 1.03 18.77
N LEU A 39 -6.40 0.18 17.94
CA LEU A 39 -4.95 0.02 17.87
C LEU A 39 -4.28 1.31 17.39
N ARG A 40 -4.82 1.94 16.35
CA ARG A 40 -4.33 3.23 15.85
C ARG A 40 -4.33 4.28 16.97
N LYS A 41 -5.45 4.44 17.65
CA LYS A 41 -5.60 5.40 18.75
C LYS A 41 -4.63 5.12 19.90
N LYS A 42 -4.47 3.84 20.26
CA LYS A 42 -3.63 3.43 21.39
C LYS A 42 -2.15 3.67 21.14
N TYR A 43 -1.67 3.37 19.94
CA TYR A 43 -0.24 3.28 19.66
C TYR A 43 0.32 4.39 18.75
N ALA A 44 -0.52 5.26 18.19
CA ALA A 44 -0.06 6.33 17.29
C ALA A 44 1.00 7.24 17.92
N GLY A 45 0.88 7.52 19.23
CA GLY A 45 1.85 8.35 19.97
C GLY A 45 3.18 7.64 20.24
N GLU A 46 3.16 6.31 20.40
CA GLU A 46 4.35 5.49 20.68
C GLU A 46 5.13 5.13 19.43
N LYS A 47 4.46 5.09 18.27
CA LYS A 47 5.02 4.70 16.96
C LYS A 47 5.82 3.40 16.99
N PRO A 48 5.21 2.28 17.43
CA PRO A 48 5.92 1.01 17.64
C PRO A 48 6.50 0.40 16.36
N LEU A 49 6.05 0.85 15.19
CA LEU A 49 6.54 0.39 13.88
C LEU A 49 7.56 1.36 13.26
N GLN A 50 8.05 2.33 14.00
CA GLN A 50 9.03 3.28 13.48
C GLN A 50 10.29 2.56 12.98
N GLY A 51 10.67 2.84 11.73
CA GLY A 51 11.81 2.20 11.06
C GLY A 51 11.49 0.85 10.40
N ALA A 52 10.30 0.28 10.61
CA ALA A 52 9.88 -0.92 9.91
C ALA A 52 9.48 -0.59 8.46
N ARG A 53 10.06 -1.30 7.50
CA ARG A 53 9.67 -1.27 6.10
C ARG A 53 8.72 -2.43 5.81
N ILE A 54 7.48 -2.10 5.47
CA ILE A 54 6.40 -3.07 5.28
C ILE A 54 5.93 -3.01 3.81
N THR A 55 6.05 -4.13 3.13
CA THR A 55 5.44 -4.33 1.82
C THR A 55 4.09 -5.00 1.96
N GLY A 56 3.07 -4.46 1.32
CA GLY A 56 1.77 -5.11 1.18
C GLY A 56 1.54 -5.63 -0.24
N SER A 57 1.07 -6.87 -0.32
CA SER A 57 0.52 -7.49 -1.51
C SER A 57 -0.86 -8.05 -1.16
N LEU A 58 -1.82 -7.15 -1.05
CA LEU A 58 -3.17 -7.43 -0.60
C LEU A 58 -4.16 -6.54 -1.36
N HIS A 59 -5.37 -7.03 -1.60
CA HIS A 59 -6.41 -6.31 -2.32
C HIS A 59 -6.48 -4.83 -1.92
N MET A 60 -6.26 -3.91 -2.87
CA MET A 60 -6.26 -2.47 -2.60
C MET A 60 -7.70 -1.94 -2.52
N THR A 61 -8.36 -2.26 -1.43
CA THR A 61 -9.75 -1.87 -1.14
C THR A 61 -9.82 -0.74 -0.12
N ILE A 62 -11.04 -0.25 0.12
CA ILE A 62 -11.32 0.76 1.16
C ILE A 62 -10.88 0.25 2.55
N GLN A 63 -11.13 -1.02 2.87
CA GLN A 63 -10.74 -1.60 4.16
C GLN A 63 -9.22 -1.71 4.28
N THR A 64 -8.56 -2.09 3.20
CA THR A 64 -7.09 -2.12 3.13
C THR A 64 -6.50 -0.72 3.28
N ALA A 65 -7.16 0.31 2.77
CA ALA A 65 -6.74 1.70 2.99
C ALA A 65 -6.70 2.04 4.49
N VAL A 66 -7.70 1.62 5.27
CA VAL A 66 -7.70 1.80 6.74
C VAL A 66 -6.51 1.09 7.39
N LEU A 67 -6.16 -0.11 6.92
CA LEU A 67 -4.96 -0.83 7.39
C LEU A 67 -3.68 -0.07 7.06
N ILE A 68 -3.51 0.36 5.81
CA ILE A 68 -2.32 1.10 5.36
C ILE A 68 -2.14 2.38 6.18
N GLU A 69 -3.19 3.15 6.36
CA GLU A 69 -3.17 4.37 7.17
C GLU A 69 -2.83 4.08 8.63
N THR A 70 -3.32 2.97 9.17
CA THR A 70 -2.96 2.54 10.53
C THR A 70 -1.48 2.20 10.63
N LEU A 71 -0.93 1.42 9.72
CA LEU A 71 0.50 1.10 9.70
C LEU A 71 1.36 2.37 9.60
N LYS A 72 0.96 3.31 8.77
CA LYS A 72 1.63 4.61 8.62
C LYS A 72 1.57 5.43 9.92
N GLU A 73 0.43 5.53 10.55
CA GLU A 73 0.25 6.22 11.85
C GLU A 73 1.09 5.59 12.95
N LEU A 74 1.27 4.27 12.93
CA LEU A 74 2.13 3.55 13.87
C LEU A 74 3.63 3.70 13.55
N GLY A 75 3.99 4.43 12.51
CA GLY A 75 5.37 4.81 12.19
C GLY A 75 6.05 3.97 11.10
N ALA A 76 5.35 3.01 10.48
CA ALA A 76 5.92 2.19 9.42
C ALA A 76 6.19 2.99 8.14
N ASP A 77 7.24 2.59 7.42
CA ASP A 77 7.44 2.92 6.03
C ASP A 77 6.75 1.84 5.18
N VAL A 78 5.75 2.22 4.40
CA VAL A 78 4.84 1.29 3.72
C VAL A 78 4.88 1.47 2.22
N ARG A 79 4.89 0.36 1.48
CA ARG A 79 4.68 0.31 0.02
C ARG A 79 3.65 -0.76 -0.28
N TRP A 80 2.79 -0.55 -1.25
CA TRP A 80 1.63 -1.42 -1.49
C TRP A 80 1.38 -1.71 -2.95
N ALA A 81 1.08 -2.99 -3.25
CA ALA A 81 0.51 -3.46 -4.51
C ALA A 81 -0.72 -4.32 -4.24
N SER A 82 -1.56 -4.52 -5.23
CA SER A 82 -2.67 -5.46 -5.11
C SER A 82 -2.22 -6.89 -5.38
N CYS A 83 -2.84 -7.86 -4.73
CA CYS A 83 -2.64 -9.29 -4.99
C CYS A 83 -3.55 -9.84 -6.09
N ASN A 84 -4.27 -8.99 -6.82
CA ASN A 84 -5.16 -9.38 -7.89
C ASN A 84 -5.38 -8.23 -8.89
N ILE A 85 -5.37 -8.54 -10.18
CA ILE A 85 -5.46 -7.55 -11.27
C ILE A 85 -6.81 -6.83 -11.38
N PHE A 86 -7.87 -7.34 -10.75
CA PHE A 86 -9.23 -6.77 -10.84
C PHE A 86 -9.80 -6.28 -9.50
N SER A 87 -9.16 -6.56 -8.38
CA SER A 87 -9.73 -6.28 -7.06
C SER A 87 -9.52 -4.86 -6.55
N THR A 88 -8.65 -4.08 -7.16
CA THR A 88 -8.39 -2.70 -6.72
C THR A 88 -9.64 -1.83 -6.83
N GLN A 89 -9.93 -1.10 -5.78
CA GLN A 89 -10.85 0.03 -5.79
C GLN A 89 -10.03 1.30 -6.06
N ASP A 90 -10.10 1.82 -7.27
CA ASP A 90 -9.22 2.90 -7.75
C ASP A 90 -9.33 4.18 -6.89
N HIS A 91 -10.51 4.48 -6.36
CA HIS A 91 -10.72 5.61 -5.47
C HIS A 91 -10.05 5.41 -4.08
N ALA A 92 -9.95 4.16 -3.60
CA ALA A 92 -9.20 3.86 -2.37
C ALA A 92 -7.70 4.09 -2.58
N ALA A 93 -7.13 3.56 -3.66
CA ALA A 93 -5.73 3.75 -4.01
C ALA A 93 -5.37 5.24 -4.16
N ALA A 94 -6.22 6.00 -4.85
CA ALA A 94 -6.06 7.44 -5.04
C ALA A 94 -6.03 8.21 -3.71
N ALA A 95 -6.96 7.91 -2.79
CA ALA A 95 -7.05 8.57 -1.49
C ALA A 95 -5.80 8.28 -0.63
N VAL A 96 -5.36 7.03 -0.57
CA VAL A 96 -4.16 6.65 0.18
C VAL A 96 -2.93 7.42 -0.32
N VAL A 97 -2.69 7.42 -1.62
CA VAL A 97 -1.53 8.15 -2.21
C VAL A 97 -1.59 9.63 -1.89
N ARG A 98 -2.72 10.28 -2.15
CA ARG A 98 -2.86 11.72 -1.98
C ARG A 98 -2.71 12.18 -0.52
N ASP A 99 -3.37 11.45 0.39
CA ASP A 99 -3.54 11.94 1.78
C ASP A 99 -2.44 11.45 2.71
N THR A 100 -1.85 10.29 2.43
CA THR A 100 -0.83 9.70 3.32
C THR A 100 0.58 9.67 2.72
N HIS A 101 0.70 9.94 1.43
CA HIS A 101 1.96 9.83 0.67
C HIS A 101 2.59 8.43 0.76
N VAL A 102 1.77 7.41 0.95
CA VAL A 102 2.21 6.01 0.84
C VAL A 102 2.28 5.63 -0.63
N PRO A 103 3.41 5.11 -1.11
CA PRO A 103 3.53 4.58 -2.46
C PRO A 103 2.58 3.41 -2.68
N VAL A 104 1.62 3.57 -3.60
CA VAL A 104 0.70 2.52 -4.02
C VAL A 104 0.89 2.29 -5.52
N PHE A 105 1.03 1.02 -5.89
CA PHE A 105 1.14 0.56 -7.27
C PHE A 105 -0.02 -0.42 -7.53
N ALA A 106 -1.21 0.11 -7.76
CA ALA A 106 -2.41 -0.69 -7.95
C ALA A 106 -3.49 0.07 -8.72
N TRP A 107 -4.10 -0.59 -9.69
CA TRP A 107 -5.28 -0.11 -10.41
C TRP A 107 -6.12 -1.29 -10.92
N LYS A 108 -7.40 -1.07 -11.09
CA LYS A 108 -8.26 -2.12 -11.64
C LYS A 108 -8.00 -2.33 -13.14
N GLY A 109 -7.74 -3.57 -13.51
CA GLY A 109 -7.50 -3.97 -14.89
C GLY A 109 -6.03 -3.93 -15.30
N GLU A 110 -5.12 -4.20 -14.37
CA GLU A 110 -3.70 -4.44 -14.68
C GLU A 110 -3.56 -5.62 -15.65
N THR A 111 -2.60 -5.54 -16.55
CA THR A 111 -2.09 -6.72 -17.26
C THR A 111 -1.23 -7.56 -16.32
N LEU A 112 -0.94 -8.80 -16.68
CA LEU A 112 -0.04 -9.63 -15.86
C LEU A 112 1.37 -9.04 -15.76
N GLU A 113 1.87 -8.42 -16.80
CA GLU A 113 3.16 -7.74 -16.80
C GLU A 113 3.16 -6.55 -15.84
N GLU A 114 2.12 -5.73 -15.89
CA GLU A 114 1.94 -4.59 -14.97
C GLU A 114 1.78 -5.06 -13.52
N TYR A 115 1.08 -6.15 -13.27
CA TYR A 115 0.92 -6.76 -11.95
C TYR A 115 2.27 -7.16 -11.33
N TRP A 116 3.10 -7.87 -12.07
CA TRP A 116 4.43 -8.27 -11.59
C TRP A 116 5.36 -7.07 -11.41
N TRP A 117 5.29 -6.10 -12.31
CA TRP A 117 6.00 -4.84 -12.15
C TRP A 117 5.56 -4.09 -10.87
N ALA A 118 4.27 -3.99 -10.61
CA ALA A 118 3.73 -3.33 -9.41
C ALA A 118 4.18 -4.03 -8.13
N THR A 119 4.18 -5.36 -8.12
CA THR A 119 4.69 -6.16 -7.00
C THR A 119 6.17 -5.89 -6.74
N SER A 120 7.00 -5.86 -7.79
CA SER A 120 8.41 -5.50 -7.71
C SER A 120 8.62 -4.09 -7.12
N GLN A 121 7.83 -3.12 -7.54
CA GLN A 121 7.88 -1.75 -7.00
C GLN A 121 7.54 -1.70 -5.50
N ALA A 122 6.56 -2.48 -5.06
CA ALA A 122 6.19 -2.56 -3.65
C ALA A 122 7.27 -3.24 -2.78
N LEU A 123 8.05 -4.14 -3.35
CA LEU A 123 9.16 -4.84 -2.66
C LEU A 123 10.42 -3.97 -2.54
N THR A 124 10.59 -2.96 -3.40
CA THR A 124 11.80 -2.15 -3.48
C THR A 124 11.61 -0.79 -2.81
N PHE A 125 12.30 -0.55 -1.71
CA PHE A 125 12.30 0.73 -0.99
C PHE A 125 13.42 1.66 -1.51
N PRO A 126 13.31 2.98 -1.27
CA PRO A 126 14.32 3.94 -1.69
C PRO A 126 15.73 3.57 -1.26
N GLY A 127 16.70 3.78 -2.16
CA GLY A 127 18.11 3.40 -1.93
C GLY A 127 18.38 1.91 -2.10
N GLY A 128 17.52 1.18 -2.83
CA GLY A 128 17.69 -0.26 -3.08
C GLY A 128 17.49 -1.13 -1.84
N LYS A 129 16.83 -0.60 -0.81
CA LYS A 129 16.56 -1.36 0.42
C LYS A 129 15.38 -2.29 0.22
N GLY A 130 15.46 -3.49 0.80
CA GLY A 130 14.35 -4.43 0.88
C GLY A 130 13.39 -4.13 2.03
N HIS A 131 12.28 -4.85 2.06
CA HIS A 131 11.31 -4.85 3.15
C HIS A 131 11.84 -5.59 4.39
N HIS A 132 11.25 -5.32 5.55
CA HIS A 132 11.43 -6.12 6.76
C HIS A 132 10.30 -7.13 6.97
N LEU A 133 9.09 -6.73 6.57
CA LEU A 133 7.87 -7.52 6.72
C LEU A 133 7.05 -7.46 5.42
N ILE A 134 6.37 -8.55 5.13
CA ILE A 134 5.40 -8.65 4.03
C ILE A 134 4.02 -8.97 4.60
N VAL A 135 3.02 -8.24 4.14
CA VAL A 135 1.60 -8.60 4.28
C VAL A 135 1.15 -9.11 2.92
N ASP A 136 1.05 -10.41 2.77
CA ASP A 136 0.83 -11.09 1.49
C ASP A 136 -0.43 -11.95 1.53
N ASP A 137 -1.29 -11.79 0.53
CA ASP A 137 -2.46 -12.63 0.30
C ASP A 137 -2.32 -13.29 -1.08
N GLY A 138 -2.30 -14.60 -1.08
CA GLY A 138 -2.05 -15.42 -2.28
C GLY A 138 -0.61 -15.87 -2.47
N GLY A 139 0.38 -15.21 -1.87
CA GLY A 139 1.78 -15.66 -1.85
C GLY A 139 2.64 -15.22 -3.03
N ASP A 140 2.15 -14.35 -3.92
CA ASP A 140 2.88 -13.94 -5.13
C ASP A 140 4.09 -13.06 -4.80
N ALA A 141 3.98 -12.14 -3.83
CA ALA A 141 5.11 -11.34 -3.38
C ALA A 141 6.18 -12.22 -2.71
N SER A 142 5.76 -13.16 -1.88
CA SER A 142 6.66 -14.12 -1.24
C SER A 142 7.36 -15.02 -2.28
N LEU A 143 6.63 -15.47 -3.31
CA LEU A 143 7.20 -16.24 -4.43
C LEU A 143 8.27 -15.42 -5.17
N MET A 144 8.01 -14.13 -5.42
CA MET A 144 8.95 -13.26 -6.11
C MET A 144 10.27 -13.14 -5.35
N VAL A 145 10.21 -12.93 -4.03
CA VAL A 145 11.40 -12.85 -3.16
C VAL A 145 12.22 -14.14 -3.22
N HIS A 146 11.57 -15.30 -3.20
CA HIS A 146 12.26 -16.58 -3.33
C HIS A 146 12.94 -16.76 -4.68
N LYS A 147 12.29 -16.35 -5.77
CA LYS A 147 12.87 -16.42 -7.12
C LYS A 147 14.05 -15.46 -7.31
N GLU A 148 13.99 -14.27 -6.75
CA GLU A 148 15.12 -13.32 -6.80
C GLU A 148 16.33 -13.90 -6.08
N LYS A 149 16.16 -14.54 -4.93
CA LYS A 149 17.26 -15.19 -4.19
C LYS A 149 17.90 -16.34 -4.99
N GLU A 150 17.11 -17.17 -5.67
CA GLU A 150 17.63 -18.23 -6.53
C GLU A 150 18.51 -17.69 -7.67
N LEU A 151 18.21 -16.48 -8.17
CA LEU A 151 19.00 -15.82 -9.19
C LEU A 151 20.30 -15.19 -8.66
N GLU A 152 20.32 -14.78 -7.38
CA GLU A 152 21.52 -14.26 -6.73
C GLU A 152 22.50 -15.39 -6.37
N ASP A 153 22.00 -16.57 -6.05
CA ASP A 153 22.79 -17.73 -5.63
C ASP A 153 23.38 -18.53 -6.83
N ASN A 154 23.04 -18.20 -8.09
CA ASN A 154 23.54 -18.81 -9.35
C ASN A 154 24.43 -17.85 -10.13
#